data_4b48209e219fd990045bf3192a0f473b
#
_entry.id   4b48209e219fd990045bf3192a0f473b
#
_cell.length_a   1.000
_cell.length_b   1.000
_cell.length_c   1.000
_cell.angle_alpha   90.00
_cell.angle_beta   90.00
_cell.angle_gamma   90.00
#
_symmetry.space_group_name_H-M   'P 1'
#
loop_
_entity.id
_entity.type
_entity.pdbx_description
1 polymer ?
#
loop_
_entity_poly.entity_id
_entity_poly.type
_entity_poly.pdbx_seq_one_letter_code
_entity_poly.pdbx_strand_id
1 'polypeptide(L)'
;MRLLSRLSVLAAGAALAACMTLPGGADPARQIDPDRLSAHVRALSDDSFEGRGIATPAEEKVIAYLSEAFAEAGFEPGGENGGWTQAVTLNRFAVSNVSASFSDEGVARPLTQGEQIVISTRRPADQVRLDDLPLVFVGYGTTAPEREWDDFKDVDVRGKIIVVLVNDADYEQPELNTFNGRAMTYYGRWTYKYDEAARRGAAGVLVVHETAPASYGWTTVKNSWTGPQFDIVRANAAAERVPLEGWIQRDVAVDLFERAGLDFEALKVSARSRDFRPVSLEGQTLNAGFSVATETITTRNIIARLPGSTHPDETILYTGHWDHIGVGDPDAEGDRIFNGAVDNASGIAGLIEVAGMYGAGPRPERSIVIIAFTAEESGLLGSEFYAANPLYPLETTVAGFNLDAMNVYGRLSGLGVTGYGQSTLDERLEVVAATQGRVIVPDTNNAAGTYFRSDHFPLAKRGVPMAYPKGSGDFRDEPIAERQALRDEYGARRYHQAADEWMPEMDFRGAAEDLEVVYAVGLALANSRDWPGWKDGSEFGPVREESAAARR
;
A
#
# COMPACT_ATOMS: atom_id res chain seq x y z
N MET A 1 -38.04 33.16 26.47
CA MET A 1 -37.97 31.71 26.48
C MET A 1 -37.11 31.20 25.30
N ARG A 2 -35.80 31.40 25.36
CA ARG A 2 -34.78 30.85 24.43
C ARG A 2 -33.39 31.16 24.99
N LEU A 3 -32.95 30.39 26.00
CA LEU A 3 -31.59 30.43 26.53
C LEU A 3 -31.36 29.17 27.38
N LEU A 4 -31.27 27.98 26.76
CA LEU A 4 -30.91 26.73 27.42
C LEU A 4 -30.62 25.64 26.36
N SER A 5 -29.60 25.83 25.48
CA SER A 5 -29.15 24.78 24.60
C SER A 5 -27.68 24.92 24.12
N ARG A 6 -26.81 25.51 24.93
CA ARG A 6 -25.38 25.64 24.60
C ARG A 6 -24.41 25.18 25.70
N LEU A 7 -24.84 24.32 26.62
CA LEU A 7 -23.96 23.84 27.72
C LEU A 7 -23.71 22.32 27.75
N SER A 8 -24.11 21.58 26.74
CA SER A 8 -23.95 20.09 26.76
C SER A 8 -22.80 19.54 25.89
N VAL A 9 -22.07 20.36 25.15
CA VAL A 9 -20.99 19.90 24.26
C VAL A 9 -19.60 20.02 24.89
N LEU A 10 -19.45 20.79 25.97
CA LEU A 10 -18.14 20.98 26.63
C LEU A 10 -17.80 19.92 27.71
N ALA A 11 -18.72 19.04 28.08
CA ALA A 11 -18.48 18.06 29.13
C ALA A 11 -17.92 16.71 28.61
N ALA A 12 -18.05 16.40 27.30
CA ALA A 12 -17.51 15.18 26.71
C ALA A 12 -16.01 15.28 26.37
N GLY A 13 -15.51 16.49 26.09
CA GLY A 13 -14.10 16.72 25.77
C GLY A 13 -13.15 16.64 26.98
N ALA A 14 -13.65 16.84 28.20
CA ALA A 14 -12.82 16.87 29.41
C ALA A 14 -12.56 15.47 30.00
N ALA A 15 -13.33 14.45 29.65
CA ALA A 15 -13.17 13.11 30.19
C ALA A 15 -12.10 12.27 29.45
N LEU A 16 -11.77 12.58 28.20
CA LEU A 16 -10.69 11.91 27.46
C LEU A 16 -9.30 12.50 27.78
N ALA A 17 -9.23 13.75 28.22
CA ALA A 17 -7.96 14.38 28.60
C ALA A 17 -7.40 13.90 29.96
N ALA A 18 -8.19 13.21 30.77
CA ALA A 18 -7.78 12.82 32.12
C ALA A 18 -6.98 11.51 32.21
N CYS A 19 -6.83 10.76 31.09
CA CYS A 19 -6.06 9.50 31.06
C CYS A 19 -4.75 9.58 30.28
N MET A 20 -4.41 10.71 29.67
CA MET A 20 -3.09 10.90 29.04
C MET A 20 -2.27 11.92 29.87
N THR A 21 -1.93 11.59 31.09
CA THR A 21 -0.77 12.21 31.74
C THR A 21 0.46 11.62 31.08
N LEU A 22 1.07 12.37 30.14
CA LEU A 22 2.44 12.09 29.72
C LEU A 22 3.30 12.06 31.00
N PRO A 23 4.17 11.03 31.19
CA PRO A 23 5.11 11.04 32.31
C PRO A 23 5.94 12.33 32.21
N GLY A 24 5.96 13.08 33.30
CA GLY A 24 6.70 14.35 33.35
C GLY A 24 8.20 14.13 33.11
N GLY A 25 8.79 15.04 32.33
CA GLY A 25 10.23 15.14 32.10
C GLY A 25 10.81 13.95 31.35
N ALA A 26 10.85 14.01 30.01
CA ALA A 26 11.50 12.97 29.22
C ALA A 26 12.95 12.80 29.67
N ASP A 27 13.32 11.59 30.08
CA ASP A 27 14.70 11.17 30.22
C ASP A 27 15.40 11.37 28.85
N PRO A 28 16.53 12.09 28.77
CA PRO A 28 17.23 12.27 27.51
C PRO A 28 17.58 10.97 26.77
N ALA A 29 17.69 9.85 27.50
CA ALA A 29 17.88 8.52 26.93
C ALA A 29 16.64 7.94 26.23
N ARG A 30 15.47 8.61 26.33
CA ARG A 30 14.17 8.18 25.75
C ARG A 30 13.67 9.07 24.62
N GLN A 31 14.51 9.91 24.04
CA GLN A 31 14.14 10.70 22.89
C GLN A 31 14.61 10.04 21.59
N ILE A 32 13.79 10.13 20.55
CA ILE A 32 14.18 9.76 19.20
C ILE A 32 15.26 10.76 18.74
N ASP A 33 16.38 10.22 18.25
CA ASP A 33 17.54 11.02 17.90
C ASP A 33 17.65 11.19 16.38
N PRO A 34 17.51 12.42 15.85
CA PRO A 34 17.67 12.68 14.43
C PRO A 34 19.03 12.27 13.86
N ASP A 35 20.11 12.34 14.65
CA ASP A 35 21.44 11.96 14.20
C ASP A 35 21.59 10.43 14.09
N ARG A 36 20.96 9.67 15.00
CA ARG A 36 20.89 8.20 14.87
C ARG A 36 20.04 7.79 13.68
N LEU A 37 18.86 8.43 13.45
CA LEU A 37 18.06 8.21 12.25
C LEU A 37 18.89 8.41 10.99
N SER A 38 19.60 9.55 10.89
CA SER A 38 20.50 9.83 9.76
C SER A 38 21.58 8.78 9.59
N ALA A 39 22.18 8.31 10.69
CA ALA A 39 23.22 7.29 10.65
C ALA A 39 22.70 5.94 10.14
N HIS A 40 21.49 5.50 10.57
CA HIS A 40 20.85 4.29 10.07
C HIS A 40 20.48 4.40 8.60
N VAL A 41 19.90 5.53 8.16
CA VAL A 41 19.60 5.76 6.75
C VAL A 41 20.85 5.69 5.91
N ARG A 42 21.93 6.41 6.32
CA ARG A 42 23.21 6.40 5.61
C ARG A 42 23.80 4.99 5.50
N ALA A 43 23.71 4.20 6.58
CA ALA A 43 24.23 2.84 6.56
C ALA A 43 23.44 1.93 5.62
N LEU A 44 22.08 1.96 5.69
CA LEU A 44 21.21 1.11 4.90
C LEU A 44 21.17 1.49 3.42
N SER A 45 21.42 2.75 3.07
CA SER A 45 21.50 3.24 1.69
C SER A 45 22.93 3.32 1.15
N ASP A 46 23.90 2.70 1.82
CA ASP A 46 25.27 2.57 1.31
C ASP A 46 25.33 1.52 0.19
N ASP A 47 26.16 1.76 -0.82
CA ASP A 47 26.34 0.86 -1.99
C ASP A 47 26.65 -0.59 -1.61
N SER A 48 27.26 -0.80 -0.43
CA SER A 48 27.54 -2.15 0.07
C SER A 48 26.27 -2.99 0.29
N PHE A 49 25.10 -2.36 0.43
CA PHE A 49 23.80 -3.03 0.49
C PHE A 49 23.17 -3.28 -0.88
N GLU A 50 23.83 -2.87 -1.98
CA GLU A 50 23.41 -3.16 -3.36
C GLU A 50 21.93 -2.85 -3.62
N GLY A 51 21.43 -1.72 -3.06
CA GLY A 51 20.05 -1.29 -3.18
C GLY A 51 19.02 -2.24 -2.56
N ARG A 52 19.42 -3.08 -1.64
CA ARG A 52 18.57 -4.01 -0.86
C ARG A 52 17.63 -4.86 -1.71
N GLY A 53 18.12 -5.35 -2.86
CA GLY A 53 17.34 -6.22 -3.75
C GLY A 53 16.93 -7.53 -3.07
N ILE A 54 15.69 -7.97 -3.28
CA ILE A 54 15.13 -9.21 -2.73
C ILE A 54 15.82 -10.45 -3.33
N ALA A 55 15.94 -11.52 -2.53
CA ALA A 55 16.55 -12.78 -2.93
C ALA A 55 17.97 -12.63 -3.54
N THR A 56 18.70 -11.60 -3.09
CA THR A 56 20.10 -11.34 -3.46
C THR A 56 21.02 -11.51 -2.24
N PRO A 57 22.36 -11.54 -2.42
CA PRO A 57 23.29 -11.54 -1.28
C PRO A 57 23.16 -10.32 -0.36
N ALA A 58 22.63 -9.20 -0.84
CA ALA A 58 22.37 -8.01 -0.05
C ALA A 58 21.33 -8.26 1.07
N GLU A 59 20.35 -9.12 0.84
CA GLU A 59 19.34 -9.49 1.82
C GLU A 59 19.95 -10.00 3.14
N GLU A 60 21.01 -10.84 3.07
CA GLU A 60 21.67 -11.34 4.27
C GLU A 60 22.33 -10.23 5.10
N LYS A 61 22.83 -9.17 4.43
CA LYS A 61 23.39 -8.00 5.12
C LYS A 61 22.29 -7.20 5.84
N VAL A 62 21.13 -7.04 5.19
CA VAL A 62 19.97 -6.36 5.81
C VAL A 62 19.46 -7.16 7.01
N ILE A 63 19.31 -8.48 6.89
CA ILE A 63 18.86 -9.35 7.98
C ILE A 63 19.83 -9.25 9.17
N ALA A 64 21.13 -9.32 8.91
CA ALA A 64 22.15 -9.20 9.97
C ALA A 64 22.05 -7.83 10.67
N TYR A 65 22.01 -6.75 9.90
CA TYR A 65 21.95 -5.38 10.41
C TYR A 65 20.70 -5.15 11.29
N LEU A 66 19.53 -5.54 10.80
CA LEU A 66 18.27 -5.32 11.52
C LEU A 66 18.15 -6.23 12.74
N SER A 67 18.57 -7.49 12.63
CA SER A 67 18.55 -8.42 13.77
C SER A 67 19.45 -7.94 14.91
N GLU A 68 20.64 -7.41 14.59
CA GLU A 68 21.54 -6.81 15.58
C GLU A 68 20.91 -5.57 16.23
N ALA A 69 20.39 -4.63 15.41
CA ALA A 69 19.80 -3.40 15.92
C ALA A 69 18.57 -3.66 16.82
N PHE A 70 17.70 -4.61 16.45
CA PHE A 70 16.55 -4.97 17.28
C PHE A 70 16.97 -5.73 18.56
N ALA A 71 18.01 -6.58 18.49
CA ALA A 71 18.54 -7.25 19.68
C ALA A 71 19.17 -6.22 20.67
N GLU A 72 19.92 -5.24 20.17
CA GLU A 72 20.46 -4.15 20.98
C GLU A 72 19.35 -3.31 21.62
N ALA A 73 18.23 -3.12 20.94
CA ALA A 73 17.03 -2.50 21.48
C ALA A 73 16.27 -3.38 22.50
N GLY A 74 16.74 -4.60 22.78
CA GLY A 74 16.14 -5.51 23.79
C GLY A 74 14.93 -6.29 23.29
N PHE A 75 14.72 -6.35 21.97
CA PHE A 75 13.73 -7.23 21.34
C PHE A 75 14.28 -8.66 21.19
N GLU A 76 13.39 -9.62 21.17
CA GLU A 76 13.69 -11.03 20.89
C GLU A 76 13.33 -11.39 19.44
N PRO A 77 13.89 -12.48 18.89
CA PRO A 77 13.48 -13.01 17.58
C PRO A 77 11.98 -13.28 17.55
N GLY A 78 11.28 -12.66 16.61
CA GLY A 78 9.82 -12.77 16.43
C GLY A 78 9.39 -13.61 15.24
N GLY A 79 10.34 -14.16 14.49
CA GLY A 79 10.10 -14.93 13.27
C GLY A 79 9.92 -16.43 13.51
N GLU A 80 10.00 -17.19 12.41
CA GLU A 80 9.81 -18.63 12.41
C GLU A 80 10.90 -19.37 13.19
N ASN A 81 10.52 -20.48 13.84
CA ASN A 81 11.44 -21.37 14.55
C ASN A 81 12.35 -20.68 15.58
N GLY A 82 11.91 -19.56 16.13
CA GLY A 82 12.69 -18.76 17.08
C GLY A 82 13.79 -17.92 16.44
N GLY A 83 13.74 -17.73 15.12
CA GLY A 83 14.61 -16.84 14.34
C GLY A 83 14.03 -15.45 14.16
N TRP A 84 14.75 -14.60 13.46
CA TRP A 84 14.34 -13.22 13.15
C TRP A 84 13.48 -13.11 11.89
N THR A 85 13.30 -14.19 11.12
CA THR A 85 12.73 -14.11 9.79
C THR A 85 11.51 -14.99 9.61
N GLN A 86 10.64 -14.58 8.69
CA GLN A 86 9.58 -15.40 8.08
C GLN A 86 9.90 -15.56 6.60
N ALA A 87 9.98 -16.79 6.12
CA ALA A 87 10.25 -17.07 4.72
C ALA A 87 9.05 -16.70 3.84
N VAL A 88 9.29 -15.92 2.80
CA VAL A 88 8.30 -15.51 1.80
C VAL A 88 8.69 -16.12 0.46
N THR A 89 7.92 -17.10 0.00
CA THR A 89 8.16 -17.73 -1.28
C THR A 89 7.32 -17.05 -2.37
N LEU A 90 8.00 -16.58 -3.40
CA LEU A 90 7.43 -15.85 -4.52
C LEU A 90 7.64 -16.61 -5.83
N ASN A 91 6.68 -16.49 -6.73
CA ASN A 91 6.88 -16.81 -8.15
C ASN A 91 7.20 -15.52 -8.90
N ARG A 92 8.25 -15.58 -9.72
CA ARG A 92 8.64 -14.57 -10.69
C ARG A 92 8.22 -15.05 -12.07
N PHE A 93 7.42 -14.26 -12.77
CA PHE A 93 6.85 -14.56 -14.08
C PHE A 93 7.49 -13.65 -15.14
N ALA A 94 8.20 -14.22 -16.09
CA ALA A 94 8.72 -13.50 -17.24
C ALA A 94 7.99 -13.95 -18.50
N VAL A 95 7.31 -13.01 -19.17
CA VAL A 95 6.59 -13.29 -20.42
C VAL A 95 7.45 -12.99 -21.63
N SER A 96 7.28 -13.79 -22.69
CA SER A 96 7.98 -13.61 -23.97
C SER A 96 7.09 -14.06 -25.13
N ASN A 97 7.51 -13.72 -26.36
CA ASN A 97 6.78 -14.08 -27.58
C ASN A 97 5.31 -13.60 -27.55
N VAL A 98 5.09 -12.39 -27.02
CA VAL A 98 3.76 -11.83 -26.82
C VAL A 98 3.11 -11.52 -28.17
N SER A 99 1.91 -12.04 -28.37
CA SER A 99 1.02 -11.69 -29.48
C SER A 99 -0.37 -11.34 -28.95
N ALA A 100 -0.94 -10.27 -29.47
CA ALA A 100 -2.31 -9.87 -29.13
C ALA A 100 -3.00 -9.28 -30.37
N SER A 101 -4.29 -9.56 -30.53
CA SER A 101 -5.11 -8.92 -31.56
C SER A 101 -6.58 -8.90 -31.11
N PHE A 102 -7.28 -7.83 -31.46
CA PHE A 102 -8.73 -7.92 -31.54
C PHE A 102 -9.14 -8.52 -32.88
N SER A 103 -10.21 -9.28 -32.89
CA SER A 103 -10.84 -9.77 -34.12
C SER A 103 -12.20 -9.12 -34.26
N ASP A 104 -12.48 -8.62 -35.46
CA ASP A 104 -13.73 -7.99 -35.87
C ASP A 104 -14.35 -8.85 -36.97
N GLU A 105 -15.42 -9.58 -36.67
CA GLU A 105 -16.05 -10.54 -37.59
C GLU A 105 -15.03 -11.50 -38.27
N GLY A 106 -14.00 -11.92 -37.52
CA GLY A 106 -12.96 -12.84 -38.00
C GLY A 106 -11.75 -12.15 -38.67
N VAL A 107 -11.74 -10.80 -38.78
CA VAL A 107 -10.60 -10.04 -39.28
C VAL A 107 -9.71 -9.60 -38.14
N ALA A 108 -8.51 -10.19 -38.04
CA ALA A 108 -7.56 -9.88 -36.97
C ALA A 108 -6.96 -8.47 -37.12
N ARG A 109 -6.91 -7.74 -36.01
CA ARG A 109 -6.26 -6.43 -35.87
C ARG A 109 -5.17 -6.54 -34.80
N PRO A 110 -3.90 -6.70 -35.21
CA PRO A 110 -2.79 -6.85 -34.27
C PRO A 110 -2.63 -5.65 -33.35
N LEU A 111 -2.21 -5.92 -32.12
CA LEU A 111 -1.89 -4.93 -31.08
C LEU A 111 -0.43 -5.07 -30.70
N THR A 112 0.25 -3.93 -30.52
CA THR A 112 1.67 -3.89 -30.15
C THR A 112 1.83 -3.85 -28.63
N GLN A 113 2.48 -4.88 -28.06
CA GLN A 113 2.84 -4.94 -26.65
C GLN A 113 3.69 -3.73 -26.23
N GLY A 114 3.34 -3.09 -25.13
CA GLY A 114 4.01 -1.90 -24.61
C GLY A 114 3.54 -0.58 -25.23
N GLU A 115 2.92 -0.61 -26.43
CA GLU A 115 2.45 0.59 -27.11
C GLU A 115 0.92 0.76 -27.02
N GLN A 116 0.17 -0.24 -27.42
CA GLN A 116 -1.30 -0.23 -27.46
C GLN A 116 -1.94 -1.03 -26.33
N ILE A 117 -1.26 -2.09 -25.94
CA ILE A 117 -1.66 -3.04 -24.92
C ILE A 117 -0.43 -3.45 -24.12
N VAL A 118 -0.62 -3.76 -22.85
CA VAL A 118 0.31 -4.57 -22.06
C VAL A 118 -0.46 -5.75 -21.48
N ILE A 119 0.07 -6.96 -21.67
CA ILE A 119 -0.51 -8.19 -21.12
C ILE A 119 0.58 -9.03 -20.44
N SER A 120 0.20 -9.67 -19.35
CA SER A 120 1.03 -10.58 -18.58
C SER A 120 0.13 -11.57 -17.83
N THR A 121 0.75 -12.37 -16.97
CA THR A 121 0.06 -13.25 -16.02
C THR A 121 0.83 -13.32 -14.71
N ARG A 122 0.12 -13.53 -13.60
CA ARG A 122 0.66 -13.97 -12.31
C ARG A 122 0.16 -15.38 -11.95
N ARG A 123 -0.32 -16.11 -12.94
CA ARG A 123 -0.75 -17.51 -12.80
C ARG A 123 0.33 -18.43 -13.35
N PRO A 124 0.84 -19.44 -12.58
CA PRO A 124 1.82 -20.38 -13.06
C PRO A 124 1.32 -21.15 -14.30
N ALA A 125 2.08 -21.06 -15.38
CA ALA A 125 1.83 -21.72 -16.66
C ALA A 125 3.12 -21.71 -17.49
N ASP A 126 3.25 -22.61 -18.48
CA ASP A 126 4.33 -22.55 -19.47
C ASP A 126 3.98 -21.59 -20.62
N GLN A 127 2.68 -21.47 -20.88
CA GLN A 127 2.14 -20.57 -21.90
C GLN A 127 0.70 -20.19 -21.58
N VAL A 128 0.30 -19.03 -22.04
CA VAL A 128 -1.10 -18.60 -22.09
C VAL A 128 -1.51 -18.54 -23.55
N ARG A 129 -2.68 -19.10 -23.86
CA ARG A 129 -3.29 -19.01 -25.18
C ARG A 129 -4.79 -18.82 -25.04
N LEU A 130 -5.28 -17.77 -25.62
CA LEU A 130 -6.69 -17.35 -25.66
C LEU A 130 -7.08 -17.13 -27.10
N ASP A 131 -8.02 -17.93 -27.58
CA ASP A 131 -8.46 -17.89 -28.98
C ASP A 131 -9.91 -17.42 -29.04
N ASP A 132 -10.17 -16.34 -29.75
CA ASP A 132 -11.49 -15.76 -30.03
C ASP A 132 -12.40 -15.58 -28.80
N LEU A 133 -11.85 -15.10 -27.68
CA LEU A 133 -12.63 -14.88 -26.47
C LEU A 133 -13.49 -13.63 -26.55
N PRO A 134 -14.81 -13.74 -26.24
CA PRO A 134 -15.71 -12.59 -26.28
C PRO A 134 -15.35 -11.55 -25.21
N LEU A 135 -15.61 -10.29 -25.52
CA LEU A 135 -15.34 -9.14 -24.65
C LEU A 135 -16.65 -8.61 -24.04
N VAL A 136 -16.59 -8.26 -22.75
CA VAL A 136 -17.70 -7.68 -22.00
C VAL A 136 -17.22 -6.45 -21.25
N PHE A 137 -17.83 -5.31 -21.51
CA PHE A 137 -17.60 -4.10 -20.71
C PHE A 137 -18.42 -4.18 -19.42
N VAL A 138 -17.76 -4.08 -18.28
CA VAL A 138 -18.38 -4.22 -16.95
C VAL A 138 -18.25 -2.93 -16.12
N GLY A 139 -18.21 -1.77 -16.79
CA GLY A 139 -18.10 -0.48 -16.12
C GLY A 139 -16.82 -0.38 -15.28
N TYR A 140 -16.97 -0.10 -13.99
CA TYR A 140 -15.86 -0.08 -13.05
C TYR A 140 -15.53 -1.46 -12.46
N GLY A 141 -16.32 -2.50 -12.77
CA GLY A 141 -16.08 -3.88 -12.32
C GLY A 141 -16.11 -4.04 -10.80
N THR A 142 -16.97 -3.31 -10.13
CA THR A 142 -17.07 -3.23 -8.67
C THR A 142 -18.23 -4.04 -8.12
N THR A 143 -17.98 -4.77 -7.02
CA THR A 143 -18.98 -5.41 -6.18
C THR A 143 -18.77 -4.94 -4.74
N ALA A 144 -19.61 -4.04 -4.26
CA ALA A 144 -19.55 -3.41 -2.96
C ALA A 144 -20.94 -3.49 -2.28
N PRO A 145 -21.25 -4.61 -1.61
CA PRO A 145 -22.58 -4.82 -1.01
C PRO A 145 -22.95 -3.77 0.04
N GLU A 146 -21.99 -3.28 0.82
CA GLU A 146 -22.16 -2.24 1.83
C GLU A 146 -22.54 -0.87 1.22
N ARG A 147 -22.32 -0.70 -0.09
CA ARG A 147 -22.69 0.47 -0.90
C ARG A 147 -23.88 0.21 -1.81
N GLU A 148 -24.50 -0.98 -1.71
CA GLU A 148 -25.56 -1.45 -2.62
C GLU A 148 -25.14 -1.37 -4.09
N TRP A 149 -23.85 -1.73 -4.38
CA TRP A 149 -23.26 -1.62 -5.71
C TRP A 149 -22.81 -2.98 -6.25
N ASP A 150 -23.22 -3.30 -7.48
CA ASP A 150 -22.77 -4.46 -8.24
C ASP A 150 -22.79 -4.13 -9.74
N ASP A 151 -21.63 -3.96 -10.34
CA ASP A 151 -21.50 -3.70 -11.77
C ASP A 151 -21.78 -4.94 -12.63
N PHE A 152 -21.63 -6.13 -12.06
CA PHE A 152 -21.82 -7.37 -12.81
C PHE A 152 -23.27 -7.83 -12.87
N LYS A 153 -24.03 -7.54 -11.82
CA LYS A 153 -25.40 -8.02 -11.65
C LYS A 153 -25.47 -9.55 -11.83
N ASP A 154 -26.30 -10.01 -12.76
CA ASP A 154 -26.53 -11.40 -13.10
C ASP A 154 -25.81 -11.86 -14.38
N VAL A 155 -24.90 -11.02 -14.93
CA VAL A 155 -24.18 -11.34 -16.17
C VAL A 155 -23.04 -12.31 -15.89
N ASP A 156 -23.05 -13.45 -16.55
CA ASP A 156 -21.99 -14.44 -16.48
C ASP A 156 -20.78 -14.04 -17.33
N VAL A 157 -19.64 -13.80 -16.67
CA VAL A 157 -18.37 -13.43 -17.30
C VAL A 157 -17.36 -14.58 -17.35
N ARG A 158 -17.74 -15.78 -16.91
CA ARG A 158 -16.84 -16.94 -16.93
C ARG A 158 -16.32 -17.24 -18.33
N GLY A 159 -15.01 -17.40 -18.45
CA GLY A 159 -14.33 -17.66 -19.70
C GLY A 159 -14.34 -16.50 -20.71
N LYS A 160 -14.76 -15.31 -20.31
CA LYS A 160 -14.74 -14.09 -21.14
C LYS A 160 -13.62 -13.16 -20.72
N ILE A 161 -13.28 -12.21 -21.58
CA ILE A 161 -12.42 -11.07 -21.26
C ILE A 161 -13.31 -9.92 -20.78
N ILE A 162 -13.04 -9.42 -19.60
CA ILE A 162 -13.72 -8.21 -19.13
C ILE A 162 -12.89 -6.97 -19.48
N VAL A 163 -13.58 -5.92 -19.91
CA VAL A 163 -13.03 -4.58 -20.13
C VAL A 163 -13.55 -3.70 -19.01
N VAL A 164 -12.64 -3.05 -18.26
CA VAL A 164 -13.01 -2.28 -17.06
C VAL A 164 -12.35 -0.90 -17.06
N LEU A 165 -13.03 0.06 -16.43
CA LEU A 165 -12.48 1.38 -16.14
C LEU A 165 -11.61 1.33 -14.88
N VAL A 166 -10.55 2.14 -14.85
CA VAL A 166 -9.74 2.38 -13.65
C VAL A 166 -10.43 3.41 -12.75
N ASN A 167 -10.13 3.38 -11.43
CA ASN A 167 -10.72 4.22 -10.39
C ASN A 167 -12.17 3.85 -10.04
N ASP A 168 -12.85 4.72 -9.31
CA ASP A 168 -14.22 4.54 -8.82
C ASP A 168 -15.25 5.23 -9.69
N ALA A 169 -16.51 4.82 -9.56
CA ALA A 169 -17.62 5.30 -10.38
C ALA A 169 -17.89 6.82 -10.27
N ASP A 170 -17.55 7.42 -9.15
CA ASP A 170 -17.74 8.86 -8.90
C ASP A 170 -16.48 9.73 -9.05
N TYR A 171 -15.35 9.16 -9.52
CA TYR A 171 -14.11 9.91 -9.72
C TYR A 171 -14.30 11.17 -10.57
N GLU A 172 -15.02 11.07 -11.70
CA GLU A 172 -15.28 12.19 -12.60
C GLU A 172 -16.51 13.02 -12.21
N GLN A 173 -17.33 12.51 -11.30
CA GLN A 173 -18.54 13.17 -10.80
C GLN A 173 -18.64 13.01 -9.27
N PRO A 174 -17.73 13.70 -8.52
CA PRO A 174 -17.56 13.50 -7.09
C PRO A 174 -18.80 13.78 -6.24
N GLU A 175 -19.71 14.59 -6.76
CA GLU A 175 -20.97 14.95 -6.11
C GLU A 175 -21.95 13.75 -5.96
N LEU A 176 -21.75 12.66 -6.70
CA LEU A 176 -22.48 11.41 -6.50
C LEU A 176 -22.19 10.81 -5.13
N ASN A 177 -20.96 10.96 -4.64
CA ASN A 177 -20.48 10.52 -3.33
C ASN A 177 -20.87 9.08 -2.96
N THR A 178 -20.86 8.18 -3.95
CA THR A 178 -21.13 6.75 -3.77
C THR A 178 -19.89 5.99 -3.29
N PHE A 179 -18.70 6.47 -3.68
CA PHE A 179 -17.39 5.91 -3.33
C PHE A 179 -16.46 6.98 -2.71
N ASN A 180 -17.01 7.87 -1.87
CA ASN A 180 -16.28 8.95 -1.22
C ASN A 180 -15.77 10.06 -2.18
N GLY A 181 -16.47 10.29 -3.26
CA GLY A 181 -16.14 11.33 -4.24
C GLY A 181 -14.84 11.05 -4.99
N ARG A 182 -13.87 11.97 -4.93
CA ARG A 182 -12.59 11.79 -5.62
C ARG A 182 -11.61 10.87 -4.90
N ALA A 183 -11.81 10.58 -3.63
CA ALA A 183 -10.93 9.69 -2.89
C ALA A 183 -11.10 8.26 -3.43
N MET A 184 -10.04 7.70 -4.00
CA MET A 184 -10.06 6.32 -4.46
C MET A 184 -10.34 5.38 -3.29
N THR A 185 -11.29 4.47 -3.47
CA THR A 185 -11.51 3.34 -2.56
C THR A 185 -10.68 2.13 -2.99
N TYR A 186 -10.69 1.05 -2.21
CA TYR A 186 -10.07 -0.22 -2.65
C TYR A 186 -10.65 -0.69 -3.99
N TYR A 187 -11.95 -0.50 -4.19
CA TYR A 187 -12.62 -0.89 -5.43
C TYR A 187 -12.08 -0.18 -6.67
N GLY A 188 -11.58 1.06 -6.53
CA GLY A 188 -10.97 1.83 -7.62
C GLY A 188 -9.61 1.31 -8.07
N ARG A 189 -8.92 0.52 -7.25
CA ARG A 189 -7.60 -0.03 -7.59
C ARG A 189 -7.69 -1.07 -8.70
N TRP A 190 -6.73 -1.00 -9.64
CA TRP A 190 -6.63 -1.99 -10.72
C TRP A 190 -6.39 -3.41 -10.19
N THR A 191 -5.71 -3.56 -9.05
CA THR A 191 -5.52 -4.85 -8.37
C THR A 191 -6.85 -5.49 -7.98
N TYR A 192 -7.79 -4.70 -7.45
CA TYR A 192 -9.13 -5.19 -7.15
C TYR A 192 -9.84 -5.72 -8.39
N LYS A 193 -9.70 -5.05 -9.55
CA LYS A 193 -10.36 -5.47 -10.80
C LYS A 193 -9.92 -6.87 -11.22
N TYR A 194 -8.62 -7.19 -11.07
CA TYR A 194 -8.09 -8.52 -11.34
C TYR A 194 -8.58 -9.56 -10.33
N ASP A 195 -8.60 -9.23 -9.04
CA ASP A 195 -9.08 -10.11 -7.98
C ASP A 195 -10.58 -10.42 -8.15
N GLU A 196 -11.41 -9.41 -8.47
CA GLU A 196 -12.85 -9.61 -8.69
C GLU A 196 -13.11 -10.44 -9.94
N ALA A 197 -12.39 -10.20 -11.02
CA ALA A 197 -12.47 -11.00 -12.24
C ALA A 197 -12.13 -12.48 -11.99
N ALA A 198 -11.10 -12.74 -11.19
CA ALA A 198 -10.72 -14.10 -10.80
C ALA A 198 -11.84 -14.77 -9.99
N ARG A 199 -12.40 -14.09 -8.99
CA ARG A 199 -13.56 -14.59 -8.21
C ARG A 199 -14.75 -14.96 -9.10
N ARG A 200 -14.95 -14.26 -10.21
CA ARG A 200 -16.03 -14.50 -11.17
C ARG A 200 -15.65 -15.45 -12.30
N GLY A 201 -14.40 -15.96 -12.32
CA GLY A 201 -13.93 -16.92 -13.30
C GLY A 201 -13.74 -16.36 -14.71
N ALA A 202 -13.50 -15.08 -14.86
CA ALA A 202 -13.13 -14.47 -16.13
C ALA A 202 -11.82 -15.06 -16.68
N ALA A 203 -11.67 -15.11 -18.00
CA ALA A 203 -10.45 -15.58 -18.65
C ALA A 203 -9.35 -14.50 -18.68
N GLY A 204 -9.73 -13.24 -18.52
CA GLY A 204 -8.78 -12.13 -18.43
C GLY A 204 -9.46 -10.79 -18.22
N VAL A 205 -8.62 -9.80 -17.96
CA VAL A 205 -9.03 -8.42 -17.72
C VAL A 205 -8.20 -7.48 -18.55
N LEU A 206 -8.85 -6.52 -19.19
CA LEU A 206 -8.22 -5.36 -19.82
C LEU A 206 -8.70 -4.09 -19.10
N VAL A 207 -7.81 -3.46 -18.34
CA VAL A 207 -8.09 -2.17 -17.70
C VAL A 207 -7.88 -1.07 -18.75
N VAL A 208 -8.86 -0.19 -18.93
CA VAL A 208 -8.72 0.98 -19.82
C VAL A 208 -7.89 2.03 -19.11
N HIS A 209 -6.75 2.40 -19.71
CA HIS A 209 -5.86 3.42 -19.17
C HIS A 209 -6.33 4.81 -19.57
N GLU A 210 -6.58 5.64 -18.57
CA GLU A 210 -6.76 7.09 -18.68
C GLU A 210 -5.84 7.75 -17.64
N THR A 211 -5.00 8.70 -18.08
CA THR A 211 -3.94 9.29 -17.24
C THR A 211 -4.46 9.91 -15.95
N ALA A 212 -5.55 10.67 -16.01
CA ALA A 212 -6.07 11.34 -14.82
C ALA A 212 -6.68 10.36 -13.80
N PRO A 213 -7.58 9.41 -14.16
CA PRO A 213 -8.09 8.42 -13.23
C PRO A 213 -7.03 7.45 -12.70
N ALA A 214 -6.04 7.08 -13.53
CA ALA A 214 -4.93 6.21 -13.11
C ALA A 214 -3.92 6.95 -12.20
N SER A 215 -3.86 8.29 -12.29
CA SER A 215 -2.88 9.16 -11.63
C SER A 215 -1.43 9.06 -12.16
N TYR A 216 -1.22 8.36 -13.27
CA TYR A 216 0.08 8.23 -13.97
C TYR A 216 -0.14 8.00 -15.46
N GLY A 217 0.90 8.31 -16.26
CA GLY A 217 0.87 8.14 -17.71
C GLY A 217 1.08 6.69 -18.16
N TRP A 218 0.83 6.44 -19.46
CA TRP A 218 1.02 5.12 -20.07
C TRP A 218 2.44 4.57 -19.94
N THR A 219 3.46 5.43 -19.92
CA THR A 219 4.86 5.01 -19.74
C THR A 219 5.06 4.24 -18.45
N THR A 220 4.41 4.66 -17.36
CA THR A 220 4.45 3.94 -16.07
C THR A 220 3.84 2.55 -16.20
N VAL A 221 2.68 2.44 -16.86
CA VAL A 221 2.04 1.12 -17.11
C VAL A 221 2.96 0.23 -17.95
N LYS A 222 3.48 0.78 -19.06
CA LYS A 222 4.41 0.06 -19.93
C LYS A 222 5.61 -0.49 -19.16
N ASN A 223 6.31 0.35 -18.42
CA ASN A 223 7.53 -0.05 -17.71
C ASN A 223 7.24 -1.10 -16.61
N SER A 224 6.14 -0.93 -15.87
CA SER A 224 5.75 -1.86 -14.82
C SER A 224 5.27 -3.23 -15.35
N TRP A 225 4.71 -3.30 -16.56
CA TRP A 225 4.05 -4.52 -17.06
C TRP A 225 4.84 -5.25 -18.16
N THR A 226 5.85 -4.65 -18.73
CA THR A 226 6.71 -5.32 -19.73
C THR A 226 7.88 -6.08 -19.09
N GLY A 227 8.19 -5.78 -17.83
CA GLY A 227 9.14 -6.52 -17.00
C GLY A 227 8.54 -7.75 -16.33
N PRO A 228 9.36 -8.51 -15.57
CA PRO A 228 8.87 -9.63 -14.78
C PRO A 228 7.80 -9.19 -13.76
N GLN A 229 6.79 -10.03 -13.59
CA GLN A 229 5.76 -9.86 -12.56
C GLN A 229 6.04 -10.82 -11.40
N PHE A 230 5.58 -10.46 -10.20
CA PHE A 230 5.74 -11.29 -9.02
C PHE A 230 4.40 -11.57 -8.36
N ASP A 231 4.27 -12.70 -7.69
CA ASP A 231 3.18 -13.00 -6.77
C ASP A 231 3.66 -13.99 -5.69
N ILE A 232 2.99 -14.00 -4.55
CA ILE A 232 3.20 -15.05 -3.55
C ILE A 232 2.83 -16.40 -4.14
N VAL A 233 3.48 -17.47 -3.67
CA VAL A 233 3.06 -18.83 -4.05
C VAL A 233 1.70 -19.10 -3.42
N ARG A 234 0.67 -19.24 -4.26
CA ARG A 234 -0.72 -19.46 -3.85
C ARG A 234 -1.08 -20.94 -3.91
N ALA A 235 -1.83 -21.40 -2.91
CA ALA A 235 -2.32 -22.78 -2.89
C ALA A 235 -3.27 -23.09 -4.07
N ASN A 236 -4.02 -22.10 -4.54
CA ASN A 236 -4.94 -22.23 -5.66
C ASN A 236 -4.87 -21.01 -6.59
N ALA A 237 -3.69 -20.78 -7.19
CA ALA A 237 -3.47 -19.68 -8.12
C ALA A 237 -4.49 -19.68 -9.28
N ALA A 238 -5.01 -20.84 -9.67
CA ALA A 238 -6.01 -20.96 -10.73
C ALA A 238 -7.36 -20.32 -10.39
N ALA A 239 -7.73 -20.28 -9.11
CA ALA A 239 -8.96 -19.64 -8.65
C ALA A 239 -8.74 -18.18 -8.21
N GLU A 240 -7.49 -17.83 -7.87
CA GLU A 240 -7.15 -16.52 -7.29
C GLU A 240 -6.58 -15.53 -8.31
N ARG A 241 -6.17 -16.01 -9.50
CA ARG A 241 -5.61 -15.19 -10.57
C ARG A 241 -6.25 -15.53 -11.92
N VAL A 242 -6.54 -14.50 -12.69
CA VAL A 242 -6.99 -14.70 -14.09
C VAL A 242 -5.83 -15.16 -14.98
N PRO A 243 -6.09 -15.91 -16.06
CA PRO A 243 -5.05 -16.28 -17.02
C PRO A 243 -4.35 -15.09 -17.67
N LEU A 244 -5.07 -14.01 -17.93
CA LEU A 244 -4.54 -12.80 -18.57
C LEU A 244 -4.89 -11.56 -17.74
N GLU A 245 -3.87 -10.85 -17.32
CA GLU A 245 -3.95 -9.51 -16.74
C GLU A 245 -3.40 -8.50 -17.74
N GLY A 246 -4.09 -7.39 -17.97
CA GLY A 246 -3.62 -6.42 -18.95
C GLY A 246 -4.27 -5.05 -18.87
N TRP A 247 -3.68 -4.12 -19.63
CA TRP A 247 -4.16 -2.77 -19.83
C TRP A 247 -4.21 -2.45 -21.33
N ILE A 248 -5.15 -1.63 -21.73
CA ILE A 248 -5.23 -1.04 -23.06
C ILE A 248 -5.27 0.48 -22.95
N GLN A 249 -4.66 1.17 -23.94
CA GLN A 249 -4.80 2.62 -24.01
C GLN A 249 -6.24 3.02 -24.33
N ARG A 250 -6.64 4.23 -23.89
CA ARG A 250 -8.00 4.76 -24.09
C ARG A 250 -8.42 4.80 -25.57
N ASP A 251 -7.53 5.24 -26.45
CA ASP A 251 -7.81 5.31 -27.90
C ASP A 251 -8.06 3.93 -28.52
N VAL A 252 -7.35 2.91 -28.05
CA VAL A 252 -7.59 1.50 -28.43
C VAL A 252 -8.95 1.02 -27.93
N ALA A 253 -9.34 1.41 -26.71
CA ALA A 253 -10.67 1.10 -26.19
C ALA A 253 -11.76 1.79 -27.00
N VAL A 254 -11.62 3.08 -27.34
CA VAL A 254 -12.58 3.82 -28.16
C VAL A 254 -12.78 3.13 -29.53
N ASP A 255 -11.70 2.81 -30.26
CA ASP A 255 -11.81 2.08 -31.55
C ASP A 255 -12.50 0.72 -31.38
N LEU A 256 -12.21 -0.02 -30.30
CA LEU A 256 -12.83 -1.31 -29.99
C LEU A 256 -14.36 -1.16 -29.81
N PHE A 257 -14.81 -0.16 -29.06
CA PHE A 257 -16.22 0.09 -28.79
C PHE A 257 -16.96 0.58 -30.04
N GLU A 258 -16.38 1.51 -30.80
CA GLU A 258 -16.96 2.00 -32.05
C GLU A 258 -17.22 0.86 -33.05
N ARG A 259 -16.31 -0.13 -33.15
CA ARG A 259 -16.50 -1.31 -34.00
C ARG A 259 -17.58 -2.26 -33.50
N ALA A 260 -17.83 -2.29 -32.21
CA ALA A 260 -18.98 -2.99 -31.65
C ALA A 260 -20.30 -2.20 -31.80
N GLY A 261 -20.26 -1.05 -32.49
CA GLY A 261 -21.43 -0.17 -32.64
C GLY A 261 -21.81 0.58 -31.37
N LEU A 262 -20.86 0.77 -30.43
CA LEU A 262 -21.07 1.36 -29.12
C LEU A 262 -20.31 2.68 -28.97
N ASP A 263 -20.87 3.59 -28.18
CA ASP A 263 -20.22 4.84 -27.79
C ASP A 263 -19.56 4.65 -26.42
N PHE A 264 -18.22 4.68 -26.40
CA PHE A 264 -17.42 4.50 -25.18
C PHE A 264 -17.73 5.56 -24.12
N GLU A 265 -17.83 6.84 -24.51
CA GLU A 265 -18.09 7.93 -23.56
C GLU A 265 -19.51 7.84 -22.95
N ALA A 266 -20.49 7.50 -23.77
CA ALA A 266 -21.85 7.29 -23.29
C ALA A 266 -21.93 6.12 -22.29
N LEU A 267 -21.22 5.02 -22.56
CA LEU A 267 -21.16 3.88 -21.66
C LEU A 267 -20.37 4.19 -20.39
N LYS A 268 -19.30 4.98 -20.47
CA LYS A 268 -18.56 5.46 -19.31
C LYS A 268 -19.44 6.32 -18.39
N VAL A 269 -20.28 7.20 -18.96
CA VAL A 269 -21.28 7.95 -18.19
C VAL A 269 -22.32 7.02 -17.56
N SER A 270 -22.83 6.05 -18.32
CA SER A 270 -23.79 5.06 -17.79
C SER A 270 -23.24 4.23 -16.64
N ALA A 271 -21.94 3.88 -16.68
CA ALA A 271 -21.27 3.09 -15.65
C ALA A 271 -21.18 3.78 -14.28
N ARG A 272 -21.51 5.07 -14.17
CA ARG A 272 -21.57 5.81 -12.89
C ARG A 272 -22.88 5.60 -12.13
N SER A 273 -23.80 4.80 -12.68
CA SER A 273 -25.10 4.55 -12.09
C SER A 273 -25.21 3.13 -11.52
N ARG A 274 -25.89 3.00 -10.36
CA ARG A 274 -26.27 1.67 -9.83
C ARG A 274 -27.13 0.85 -10.80
N ASP A 275 -27.79 1.49 -11.77
CA ASP A 275 -28.62 0.83 -12.78
C ASP A 275 -27.81 0.31 -13.97
N PHE A 276 -26.51 0.62 -14.04
CA PHE A 276 -25.62 0.11 -15.09
C PHE A 276 -25.71 -1.41 -15.19
N ARG A 277 -25.65 -1.94 -16.39
CA ARG A 277 -25.51 -3.36 -16.68
C ARG A 277 -24.36 -3.61 -17.64
N PRO A 278 -23.61 -4.71 -17.48
CA PRO A 278 -22.58 -5.10 -18.43
C PRO A 278 -23.07 -5.13 -19.87
N VAL A 279 -22.20 -4.73 -20.78
CA VAL A 279 -22.50 -4.66 -22.21
C VAL A 279 -21.53 -5.55 -22.99
N SER A 280 -22.06 -6.49 -23.78
CA SER A 280 -21.25 -7.30 -24.70
C SER A 280 -20.73 -6.44 -25.84
N LEU A 281 -19.45 -6.60 -26.20
CA LEU A 281 -18.88 -5.98 -27.38
C LEU A 281 -19.11 -6.94 -28.58
N GLU A 282 -20.32 -6.93 -29.09
CA GLU A 282 -20.76 -7.87 -30.12
C GLU A 282 -19.85 -7.82 -31.38
N GLY A 283 -19.52 -8.98 -31.93
CA GLY A 283 -18.62 -9.11 -33.08
C GLY A 283 -17.13 -8.97 -32.75
N GLN A 284 -16.77 -8.52 -31.56
CA GLN A 284 -15.38 -8.32 -31.13
C GLN A 284 -14.91 -9.46 -30.23
N THR A 285 -13.72 -10.01 -30.53
CA THR A 285 -13.05 -11.01 -29.69
C THR A 285 -11.58 -10.65 -29.45
N LEU A 286 -10.98 -11.18 -28.36
CA LEU A 286 -9.56 -11.12 -28.10
C LEU A 286 -8.89 -12.44 -28.44
N ASN A 287 -7.81 -12.35 -29.22
CA ASN A 287 -6.80 -13.39 -29.38
C ASN A 287 -5.51 -12.95 -28.67
N ALA A 288 -4.98 -13.75 -27.77
CA ALA A 288 -3.74 -13.44 -27.08
C ALA A 288 -2.92 -14.72 -26.83
N GLY A 289 -1.60 -14.61 -26.97
CA GLY A 289 -0.70 -15.71 -26.68
C GLY A 289 0.67 -15.22 -26.24
N PHE A 290 1.27 -15.89 -25.26
CA PHE A 290 2.63 -15.65 -24.80
C PHE A 290 3.19 -16.87 -24.07
N SER A 291 4.53 -17.02 -24.10
CA SER A 291 5.25 -17.96 -23.28
C SER A 291 5.50 -17.37 -21.89
N VAL A 292 5.51 -18.22 -20.87
CA VAL A 292 5.74 -17.81 -19.47
C VAL A 292 6.90 -18.63 -18.92
N ALA A 293 7.94 -17.95 -18.44
CA ALA A 293 8.96 -18.56 -17.60
C ALA A 293 8.63 -18.26 -16.14
N THR A 294 8.37 -19.30 -15.36
CA THR A 294 8.11 -19.18 -13.91
C THR A 294 9.34 -19.63 -13.13
N GLU A 295 9.85 -18.76 -12.28
CA GLU A 295 10.93 -19.03 -11.34
C GLU A 295 10.42 -18.85 -9.92
N THR A 296 10.73 -19.78 -9.02
CA THR A 296 10.40 -19.64 -7.61
C THR A 296 11.62 -19.11 -6.87
N ILE A 297 11.46 -18.00 -6.17
CA ILE A 297 12.48 -17.38 -5.33
C ILE A 297 11.97 -17.33 -3.88
N THR A 298 12.90 -17.22 -2.92
CA THR A 298 12.56 -17.04 -1.51
C THR A 298 13.26 -15.81 -1.00
N THR A 299 12.50 -14.94 -0.35
CA THR A 299 12.97 -13.78 0.39
C THR A 299 12.36 -13.82 1.80
N ARG A 300 12.59 -12.83 2.67
CA ARG A 300 12.21 -12.92 4.08
C ARG A 300 11.70 -11.61 4.65
N ASN A 301 10.55 -11.67 5.33
CA ASN A 301 10.17 -10.64 6.29
C ASN A 301 11.08 -10.75 7.53
N ILE A 302 11.48 -9.63 8.12
CA ILE A 302 12.29 -9.60 9.35
C ILE A 302 11.36 -9.18 10.49
N ILE A 303 11.33 -9.97 11.57
CA ILE A 303 10.33 -9.82 12.63
C ILE A 303 11.02 -9.81 13.99
N ALA A 304 10.76 -8.74 14.75
CA ALA A 304 11.21 -8.56 16.11
C ALA A 304 10.02 -8.46 17.07
N ARG A 305 10.14 -8.99 18.28
CA ARG A 305 9.09 -8.99 19.28
C ARG A 305 9.59 -8.51 20.64
N LEU A 306 8.80 -7.67 21.30
CA LEU A 306 8.92 -7.38 22.72
C LEU A 306 7.65 -7.90 23.41
N PRO A 307 7.71 -9.03 24.15
CA PRO A 307 6.53 -9.62 24.77
C PRO A 307 5.88 -8.70 25.79
N GLY A 308 4.57 -8.61 25.78
CA GLY A 308 3.80 -7.86 26.77
C GLY A 308 3.89 -8.49 28.17
N SER A 309 3.76 -7.64 29.19
CA SER A 309 3.87 -8.08 30.60
C SER A 309 2.61 -8.78 31.11
N THR A 310 1.43 -8.44 30.60
CA THR A 310 0.13 -8.95 31.09
C THR A 310 -0.76 -9.51 29.97
N HIS A 311 -0.63 -8.99 28.75
CA HIS A 311 -1.41 -9.39 27.58
C HIS A 311 -0.49 -9.72 26.39
N PRO A 312 0.39 -10.75 26.52
CA PRO A 312 1.40 -11.05 25.51
C PRO A 312 0.84 -11.54 24.16
N ASP A 313 -0.43 -11.94 24.12
CA ASP A 313 -1.11 -12.41 22.90
C ASP A 313 -1.85 -11.29 22.15
N GLU A 314 -1.88 -10.08 22.72
CA GLU A 314 -2.40 -8.88 22.06
C GLU A 314 -1.23 -8.06 21.55
N THR A 315 -1.27 -7.63 20.28
CA THR A 315 -0.11 -7.01 19.63
C THR A 315 -0.38 -5.60 19.12
N ILE A 316 0.62 -4.73 19.23
CA ILE A 316 0.73 -3.48 18.45
C ILE A 316 1.79 -3.71 17.40
N LEU A 317 1.47 -3.44 16.14
CA LEU A 317 2.41 -3.60 15.02
C LEU A 317 3.09 -2.27 14.65
N TYR A 318 4.38 -2.35 14.31
CA TYR A 318 5.11 -1.31 13.59
C TYR A 318 5.69 -1.93 12.34
N THR A 319 5.41 -1.36 11.19
CA THR A 319 5.76 -1.96 9.90
C THR A 319 6.45 -0.96 8.98
N GLY A 320 7.20 -1.47 8.04
CA GLY A 320 7.85 -0.77 6.94
C GLY A 320 8.57 -1.80 6.09
N HIS A 321 8.98 -1.46 4.87
CA HIS A 321 9.70 -2.41 4.00
C HIS A 321 11.20 -2.17 4.00
N TRP A 322 11.95 -3.25 3.95
CA TRP A 322 13.42 -3.18 3.92
C TRP A 322 14.00 -3.25 2.51
N ASP A 323 13.25 -3.81 1.56
CA ASP A 323 13.69 -3.95 0.18
C ASP A 323 13.63 -2.61 -0.58
N HIS A 324 14.43 -2.53 -1.63
CA HIS A 324 14.28 -1.55 -2.69
C HIS A 324 14.61 -2.20 -4.03
N ILE A 325 14.79 -1.44 -5.08
CA ILE A 325 14.88 -1.92 -6.47
C ILE A 325 16.13 -2.79 -6.71
N GLY A 326 17.18 -2.61 -5.89
CA GLY A 326 18.42 -3.36 -6.05
C GLY A 326 19.36 -2.75 -7.09
N VAL A 327 19.99 -3.59 -7.91
CA VAL A 327 20.90 -3.18 -8.97
C VAL A 327 20.19 -3.26 -10.32
N GLY A 328 20.06 -2.15 -11.02
CA GLY A 328 19.38 -2.03 -12.30
C GLY A 328 20.27 -1.62 -13.47
N ASP A 329 19.63 -1.07 -14.51
CA ASP A 329 20.34 -0.45 -15.62
C ASP A 329 20.97 0.88 -15.17
N PRO A 330 22.14 1.26 -15.73
CA PRO A 330 22.80 2.49 -15.34
C PRO A 330 21.98 3.73 -15.74
N ASP A 331 21.97 4.71 -14.87
CA ASP A 331 21.44 6.04 -15.17
C ASP A 331 22.37 6.85 -16.12
N ALA A 332 22.11 8.15 -16.29
CA ALA A 332 22.91 9.02 -17.16
C ALA A 332 24.34 9.24 -16.64
N GLU A 333 24.55 9.12 -15.35
CA GLU A 333 25.82 9.23 -14.63
C GLU A 333 26.58 7.90 -14.57
N GLY A 334 25.93 6.79 -14.92
CA GLY A 334 26.48 5.44 -14.91
C GLY A 334 26.22 4.68 -13.62
N ASP A 335 25.42 5.24 -12.72
CA ASP A 335 25.02 4.60 -11.48
C ASP A 335 23.95 3.55 -11.73
N ARG A 336 24.08 2.41 -11.05
CA ARG A 336 23.23 1.23 -11.20
C ARG A 336 22.55 0.81 -9.90
N ILE A 337 22.97 1.40 -8.77
CA ILE A 337 22.50 1.00 -7.45
C ILE A 337 21.36 1.91 -7.05
N PHE A 338 20.20 1.34 -6.84
CA PHE A 338 19.03 2.07 -6.37
C PHE A 338 19.06 2.03 -4.84
N ASN A 339 19.74 3.00 -4.22
CA ASN A 339 20.06 2.99 -2.79
C ASN A 339 18.85 3.14 -1.89
N GLY A 340 17.78 3.84 -2.33
CA GLY A 340 16.52 3.98 -1.59
C GLY A 340 16.71 4.56 -0.18
N ALA A 341 17.33 5.73 -0.08
CA ALA A 341 17.60 6.37 1.20
C ALA A 341 16.30 6.85 1.87
N VAL A 342 15.44 7.50 1.11
CA VAL A 342 14.12 7.91 1.59
C VAL A 342 13.16 6.73 1.51
N ASP A 343 13.16 6.01 0.41
CA ASP A 343 12.33 4.85 0.12
C ASP A 343 13.13 3.53 0.15
N ASN A 344 13.17 2.74 1.23
CA ASN A 344 12.58 3.04 2.53
C ASN A 344 13.60 2.81 3.67
N ALA A 345 14.89 3.16 3.45
CA ALA A 345 15.86 3.13 4.55
C ALA A 345 15.41 4.07 5.69
N SER A 346 14.68 5.15 5.37
CA SER A 346 14.17 6.11 6.36
C SER A 346 13.11 5.50 7.28
N GLY A 347 12.16 4.72 6.75
CA GLY A 347 11.16 4.03 7.55
C GLY A 347 11.77 2.92 8.41
N ILE A 348 12.75 2.19 7.86
CA ILE A 348 13.49 1.16 8.62
C ILE A 348 14.29 1.80 9.76
N ALA A 349 14.95 2.92 9.54
CA ALA A 349 15.60 3.69 10.61
C ALA A 349 14.59 4.08 11.70
N GLY A 350 13.38 4.49 11.28
CA GLY A 350 12.27 4.77 12.21
C GLY A 350 11.85 3.56 13.05
N LEU A 351 11.78 2.37 12.44
CA LEU A 351 11.48 1.13 13.18
C LEU A 351 12.55 0.82 14.25
N ILE A 352 13.82 1.04 13.95
CA ILE A 352 14.93 0.84 14.89
C ILE A 352 14.82 1.83 16.06
N GLU A 353 14.55 3.10 15.78
CA GLU A 353 14.38 4.12 16.83
C GLU A 353 13.16 3.84 17.71
N VAL A 354 12.03 3.43 17.14
CA VAL A 354 10.85 3.01 17.91
C VAL A 354 11.17 1.79 18.80
N ALA A 355 11.92 0.82 18.28
CA ALA A 355 12.39 -0.33 19.09
C ALA A 355 13.23 0.16 20.29
N GLY A 356 14.18 1.07 20.06
CA GLY A 356 15.00 1.66 21.12
C GLY A 356 14.18 2.37 22.19
N MET A 357 13.12 3.08 21.82
CA MET A 357 12.19 3.72 22.76
C MET A 357 11.48 2.71 23.67
N TYR A 358 10.98 1.61 23.10
CA TYR A 358 10.34 0.55 23.87
C TYR A 358 11.33 -0.22 24.76
N GLY A 359 12.52 -0.50 24.25
CA GLY A 359 13.57 -1.20 25.00
C GLY A 359 14.11 -0.42 26.19
N ALA A 360 14.20 0.91 26.09
CA ALA A 360 14.62 1.80 27.16
C ALA A 360 13.51 2.05 28.21
N GLY A 361 12.23 1.79 27.86
CA GLY A 361 11.08 2.05 28.70
C GLY A 361 10.66 0.87 29.60
N PRO A 362 9.65 1.08 30.46
CA PRO A 362 8.96 -0.02 31.13
C PRO A 362 8.31 -0.94 30.10
N ARG A 363 8.34 -2.24 30.35
CA ARG A 363 7.69 -3.23 29.50
C ARG A 363 6.20 -2.96 29.42
N PRO A 364 5.62 -2.77 28.21
CA PRO A 364 4.20 -2.52 28.05
C PRO A 364 3.35 -3.74 28.43
N GLU A 365 2.05 -3.54 28.63
CA GLU A 365 1.13 -4.64 28.97
C GLU A 365 0.89 -5.58 27.77
N ARG A 366 0.75 -5.03 26.55
CA ARG A 366 0.62 -5.75 25.29
C ARG A 366 1.96 -5.90 24.60
N SER A 367 2.10 -6.92 23.76
CA SER A 367 3.30 -7.13 22.96
C SER A 367 3.46 -6.06 21.89
N ILE A 368 4.74 -5.72 21.61
CA ILE A 368 5.12 -4.91 20.45
C ILE A 368 5.76 -5.85 19.43
N VAL A 369 5.28 -5.81 18.21
CA VAL A 369 5.86 -6.56 17.09
C VAL A 369 6.27 -5.59 16.00
N ILE A 370 7.53 -5.68 15.58
CA ILE A 370 8.09 -4.89 14.49
C ILE A 370 8.32 -5.82 13.31
N ILE A 371 7.85 -5.42 12.14
CA ILE A 371 8.00 -6.19 10.92
C ILE A 371 8.60 -5.29 9.83
N ALA A 372 9.81 -5.64 9.38
CA ALA A 372 10.37 -5.10 8.15
C ALA A 372 9.99 -6.07 7.01
N PHE A 373 9.04 -5.66 6.18
CA PHE A 373 8.54 -6.47 5.09
C PHE A 373 9.53 -6.52 3.93
N THR A 374 9.47 -7.59 3.17
CA THR A 374 10.17 -7.80 1.89
C THR A 374 9.22 -7.59 0.72
N ALA A 375 9.78 -7.34 -0.46
CA ALA A 375 9.05 -7.31 -1.74
C ALA A 375 7.82 -6.35 -1.75
N GLU A 376 7.93 -5.22 -1.05
CA GLU A 376 6.97 -4.12 -1.14
C GLU A 376 6.95 -3.57 -2.56
N GLU A 377 8.13 -3.29 -3.11
CA GLU A 377 8.36 -2.77 -4.45
C GLU A 377 7.84 -3.69 -5.58
N SER A 378 7.66 -4.96 -5.25
CA SER A 378 7.10 -5.98 -6.15
C SER A 378 5.57 -6.13 -6.01
N GLY A 379 4.91 -5.25 -5.25
CA GLY A 379 3.46 -5.20 -5.06
C GLY A 379 2.97 -5.66 -3.70
N LEU A 380 3.61 -5.24 -2.62
CA LEU A 380 3.24 -5.49 -1.21
C LEU A 380 3.27 -6.99 -0.85
N LEU A 381 4.17 -7.78 -1.47
CA LEU A 381 4.07 -9.23 -1.40
C LEU A 381 4.47 -9.81 -0.04
N GLY A 382 5.42 -9.17 0.66
CA GLY A 382 5.79 -9.59 2.02
C GLY A 382 4.68 -9.38 3.03
N SER A 383 4.02 -8.23 2.99
CA SER A 383 2.87 -7.92 3.84
C SER A 383 1.61 -8.70 3.45
N GLU A 384 1.37 -8.94 2.15
CA GLU A 384 0.29 -9.82 1.67
C GLU A 384 0.50 -11.27 2.17
N PHE A 385 1.75 -11.77 2.09
CA PHE A 385 2.09 -13.10 2.60
C PHE A 385 1.88 -13.19 4.10
N TYR A 386 2.36 -12.18 4.88
CA TYR A 386 2.16 -12.14 6.32
C TYR A 386 0.68 -12.06 6.68
N ALA A 387 -0.10 -11.23 5.99
CA ALA A 387 -1.54 -11.11 6.22
C ALA A 387 -2.31 -12.42 5.94
N ALA A 388 -1.79 -13.26 5.02
CA ALA A 388 -2.35 -14.58 4.75
C ALA A 388 -1.82 -15.67 5.69
N ASN A 389 -0.59 -15.51 6.23
CA ASN A 389 0.12 -16.47 7.08
C ASN A 389 0.70 -15.77 8.33
N PRO A 390 -0.12 -15.15 9.17
CA PRO A 390 0.37 -14.34 10.26
C PRO A 390 1.01 -15.20 11.36
N LEU A 391 2.19 -14.78 11.85
CA LEU A 391 2.83 -15.41 13.01
C LEU A 391 2.17 -14.97 14.33
N TYR A 392 1.54 -13.81 14.34
CA TYR A 392 0.73 -13.29 15.43
C TYR A 392 -0.69 -13.07 14.94
N PRO A 393 -1.72 -13.61 15.61
CA PRO A 393 -3.09 -13.57 15.12
C PRO A 393 -3.57 -12.15 14.84
N LEU A 394 -4.11 -11.90 13.65
CA LEU A 394 -4.62 -10.58 13.26
C LEU A 394 -5.88 -10.20 14.05
N GLU A 395 -6.62 -11.18 14.54
CA GLU A 395 -7.81 -11.01 15.40
C GLU A 395 -7.45 -10.32 16.71
N THR A 396 -6.26 -10.61 17.27
CA THR A 396 -5.74 -10.00 18.49
C THR A 396 -4.68 -8.92 18.24
N THR A 397 -4.48 -8.55 16.99
CA THR A 397 -3.73 -7.34 16.63
C THR A 397 -4.60 -6.11 16.90
N VAL A 398 -4.14 -5.27 17.80
CA VAL A 398 -4.88 -4.10 18.30
C VAL A 398 -4.93 -3.00 17.27
N ALA A 399 -3.76 -2.64 16.76
CA ALA A 399 -3.53 -1.62 15.74
C ALA A 399 -2.13 -1.76 15.15
N GLY A 400 -1.86 -1.05 14.05
CA GLY A 400 -0.52 -0.96 13.50
C GLY A 400 -0.21 0.42 12.92
N PHE A 401 1.11 0.68 12.79
CA PHE A 401 1.67 1.91 12.24
C PHE A 401 2.67 1.56 11.16
N ASN A 402 2.48 2.10 9.96
CA ASN A 402 3.36 1.88 8.83
C ASN A 402 4.30 3.08 8.66
N LEU A 403 5.58 2.81 8.48
CA LEU A 403 6.63 3.81 8.29
C LEU A 403 7.24 3.61 6.92
N ASP A 404 6.96 4.56 6.03
CA ASP A 404 7.37 4.47 4.64
C ASP A 404 7.61 5.87 4.07
N ALA A 405 8.79 6.09 3.50
CA ALA A 405 9.26 7.36 2.99
C ALA A 405 9.08 8.50 4.01
N MET A 406 9.80 8.42 5.14
CA MET A 406 9.73 9.39 6.22
C MET A 406 10.16 10.80 5.78
N ASN A 407 9.71 11.82 6.52
CA ASN A 407 10.07 13.21 6.27
C ASN A 407 11.53 13.49 6.64
N VAL A 408 12.40 13.62 5.65
CA VAL A 408 13.83 13.92 5.80
C VAL A 408 14.19 15.37 5.45
N TYR A 409 13.21 16.28 5.44
CA TYR A 409 13.40 17.66 4.99
C TYR A 409 13.28 18.69 6.12
N GLY A 410 13.15 18.26 7.38
CA GLY A 410 13.02 19.11 8.55
C GLY A 410 11.59 19.17 9.11
N ARG A 411 11.38 20.05 10.11
CA ARG A 411 10.14 20.09 10.86
C ARG A 411 9.00 20.74 10.07
N LEU A 412 7.83 20.12 10.11
CA LEU A 412 6.61 20.55 9.41
C LEU A 412 5.52 20.94 10.40
N SER A 413 4.62 21.82 9.96
CA SER A 413 3.51 22.38 10.77
C SER A 413 2.37 21.40 11.02
N GLY A 414 2.34 20.28 10.30
CA GLY A 414 1.28 19.30 10.38
C GLY A 414 1.76 17.87 10.34
N LEU A 415 0.83 16.97 10.63
CA LEU A 415 0.95 15.53 10.45
C LEU A 415 -0.07 15.10 9.40
N GLY A 416 0.39 14.60 8.25
CA GLY A 416 -0.45 13.95 7.26
C GLY A 416 -0.72 12.51 7.70
N VAL A 417 -1.94 12.05 7.53
CA VAL A 417 -2.30 10.64 7.75
C VAL A 417 -2.90 10.12 6.45
N THR A 418 -2.17 9.24 5.78
CA THR A 418 -2.66 8.62 4.56
C THR A 418 -3.90 7.78 4.89
N GLY A 419 -5.02 8.05 4.19
CA GLY A 419 -6.31 7.42 4.50
C GLY A 419 -7.02 8.00 5.74
N TYR A 420 -6.72 9.24 6.14
CA TYR A 420 -7.43 9.92 7.23
C TYR A 420 -8.95 9.85 7.05
N GLY A 421 -9.65 9.56 8.11
CA GLY A 421 -11.10 9.43 8.12
C GLY A 421 -11.60 7.98 8.13
N GLN A 422 -10.72 6.98 8.03
CA GLN A 422 -11.13 5.57 7.98
C GLN A 422 -11.15 4.86 9.33
N SER A 423 -10.28 5.21 10.26
CA SER A 423 -10.18 4.52 11.55
C SER A 423 -10.20 5.48 12.75
N THR A 424 -10.47 4.93 13.95
CA THR A 424 -10.43 5.70 15.20
C THR A 424 -9.00 5.93 15.72
N LEU A 425 -7.97 5.54 14.96
CA LEU A 425 -6.59 5.92 15.23
C LEU A 425 -6.34 7.41 14.95
N ASP A 426 -7.11 7.98 14.03
CA ASP A 426 -6.97 9.38 13.61
C ASP A 426 -7.11 10.35 14.79
N GLU A 427 -8.14 10.16 15.64
CA GLU A 427 -8.39 11.01 16.80
C GLU A 427 -7.26 10.93 17.83
N ARG A 428 -6.60 9.77 17.93
CA ARG A 428 -5.47 9.57 18.83
C ARG A 428 -4.22 10.26 18.31
N LEU A 429 -3.96 10.15 17.01
CA LEU A 429 -2.87 10.86 16.34
C LEU A 429 -3.06 12.37 16.45
N GLU A 430 -4.28 12.87 16.25
CA GLU A 430 -4.62 14.29 16.37
C GLU A 430 -4.31 14.84 17.78
N VAL A 431 -4.73 14.12 18.82
CA VAL A 431 -4.49 14.54 20.22
C VAL A 431 -2.98 14.63 20.50
N VAL A 432 -2.19 13.65 20.08
CA VAL A 432 -0.75 13.66 20.34
C VAL A 432 -0.03 14.69 19.47
N ALA A 433 -0.36 14.82 18.18
CA ALA A 433 0.21 15.85 17.30
C ALA A 433 -0.02 17.27 17.82
N ALA A 434 -1.20 17.52 18.41
CA ALA A 434 -1.51 18.81 19.03
C ALA A 434 -0.58 19.17 20.20
N THR A 435 -0.02 18.19 20.91
CA THR A 435 0.97 18.46 21.98
C THR A 435 2.29 19.01 21.45
N GLN A 436 2.59 18.72 20.16
CA GLN A 436 3.75 19.27 19.44
C GLN A 436 3.40 20.60 18.72
N GLY A 437 2.18 21.13 18.90
CA GLY A 437 1.67 22.30 18.16
C GLY A 437 1.41 22.02 16.68
N ARG A 438 1.20 20.77 16.31
CA ARG A 438 0.93 20.32 14.94
C ARG A 438 -0.56 20.04 14.77
N VAL A 439 -1.04 20.15 13.54
CA VAL A 439 -2.43 19.82 13.16
C VAL A 439 -2.43 18.67 12.19
N ILE A 440 -3.53 17.92 12.14
CA ILE A 440 -3.71 16.93 11.08
C ILE A 440 -3.92 17.65 9.74
N VAL A 441 -3.17 17.27 8.75
CA VAL A 441 -3.30 17.74 7.37
C VAL A 441 -3.99 16.65 6.57
N PRO A 442 -5.16 16.91 5.97
CA PRO A 442 -5.84 15.93 5.13
C PRO A 442 -4.96 15.49 3.96
N ASP A 443 -5.06 14.22 3.58
CA ASP A 443 -4.42 13.69 2.39
C ASP A 443 -5.04 14.36 1.14
N THR A 444 -4.24 15.16 0.44
CA THR A 444 -4.67 15.86 -0.79
C THR A 444 -4.49 14.99 -2.04
N ASN A 445 -3.81 13.84 -1.92
CA ASN A 445 -3.56 12.91 -3.04
C ASN A 445 -4.40 11.64 -2.94
N ASN A 446 -5.48 11.66 -2.20
CA ASN A 446 -6.36 10.52 -1.97
C ASN A 446 -6.98 9.96 -3.28
N ALA A 447 -7.12 10.78 -4.32
CA ALA A 447 -7.59 10.36 -5.64
C ALA A 447 -6.61 9.41 -6.36
N ALA A 448 -5.33 9.43 -6.01
CA ALA A 448 -4.31 8.52 -6.51
C ALA A 448 -4.31 7.15 -5.82
N GLY A 449 -5.11 6.98 -4.77
CA GLY A 449 -5.19 5.73 -3.99
C GLY A 449 -3.91 5.43 -3.22
N THR A 450 -3.23 6.44 -2.71
CA THR A 450 -1.96 6.33 -1.95
C THR A 450 -2.09 5.40 -0.75
N TYR A 451 -3.27 5.37 -0.11
CA TYR A 451 -3.57 4.45 0.98
C TYR A 451 -3.38 2.96 0.61
N PHE A 452 -3.55 2.59 -0.65
CA PHE A 452 -3.50 1.21 -1.12
C PHE A 452 -2.13 0.83 -1.72
N ARG A 453 -1.07 1.61 -1.46
CA ARG A 453 0.24 1.48 -2.10
C ARG A 453 1.38 1.22 -1.13
N SER A 454 1.10 0.84 0.11
CA SER A 454 2.13 0.49 1.08
C SER A 454 1.65 -0.63 2.02
N ASP A 455 2.54 -1.19 2.80
CA ASP A 455 2.40 -2.44 3.55
C ASP A 455 1.31 -2.49 4.62
N HIS A 456 0.78 -1.34 5.05
CA HIS A 456 -0.38 -1.32 5.94
C HIS A 456 -1.65 -1.88 5.29
N PHE A 457 -1.74 -1.79 3.97
CA PHE A 457 -2.96 -2.12 3.26
C PHE A 457 -3.34 -3.61 3.29
N PRO A 458 -2.45 -4.59 3.06
CA PRO A 458 -2.78 -6.00 3.21
C PRO A 458 -3.31 -6.36 4.60
N LEU A 459 -2.79 -5.72 5.66
CA LEU A 459 -3.28 -5.88 7.03
C LEU A 459 -4.64 -5.23 7.24
N ALA A 460 -4.86 -4.03 6.67
CA ALA A 460 -6.16 -3.36 6.69
C ALA A 460 -7.24 -4.20 6.02
N LYS A 461 -6.96 -4.83 4.87
CA LYS A 461 -7.88 -5.79 4.20
C LYS A 461 -8.32 -6.95 5.11
N ARG A 462 -7.50 -7.31 6.11
CA ARG A 462 -7.79 -8.33 7.12
C ARG A 462 -8.42 -7.75 8.40
N GLY A 463 -8.83 -6.48 8.34
CA GLY A 463 -9.55 -5.80 9.40
C GLY A 463 -8.69 -5.15 10.48
N VAL A 464 -7.36 -5.21 10.42
CA VAL A 464 -6.48 -4.55 11.40
C VAL A 464 -6.51 -3.03 11.17
N PRO A 465 -6.88 -2.20 12.17
CA PRO A 465 -6.76 -0.76 12.04
C PRO A 465 -5.30 -0.36 11.90
N MET A 466 -4.95 0.21 10.76
CA MET A 466 -3.60 0.64 10.42
C MET A 466 -3.57 2.15 10.20
N ALA A 467 -2.48 2.79 10.63
CA ALA A 467 -2.21 4.19 10.34
C ALA A 467 -0.89 4.33 9.57
N TYR A 468 -0.84 5.30 8.66
CA TYR A 468 0.35 5.66 7.90
C TYR A 468 0.57 7.17 8.00
N PRO A 469 1.11 7.66 9.15
CA PRO A 469 1.35 9.08 9.38
C PRO A 469 2.76 9.48 8.95
N LYS A 470 2.88 10.70 8.40
CA LYS A 470 4.16 11.38 8.13
C LYS A 470 4.01 12.90 8.13
N GLY A 471 5.09 13.60 8.35
CA GLY A 471 5.11 15.06 8.34
C GLY A 471 4.49 15.66 7.08
N SER A 472 3.72 16.72 7.25
CA SER A 472 3.00 17.42 6.18
C SER A 472 2.83 18.92 6.50
N GLY A 473 2.39 19.70 5.51
CA GLY A 473 2.18 21.14 5.66
C GLY A 473 3.46 21.95 5.40
N ASP A 474 3.50 23.14 6.02
CA ASP A 474 4.55 24.14 5.82
C ASP A 474 5.76 23.85 6.70
N PHE A 475 6.96 24.23 6.22
CA PHE A 475 8.18 24.17 7.02
C PHE A 475 8.12 25.16 8.18
N ARG A 476 8.59 24.72 9.36
CA ARG A 476 8.69 25.56 10.57
C ARG A 476 10.06 26.21 10.76
N ASP A 477 11.08 25.71 10.07
CA ASP A 477 12.47 26.16 10.23
C ASP A 477 13.05 26.64 8.89
N GLU A 478 13.89 27.66 8.94
CA GLU A 478 14.71 28.09 7.81
C GLU A 478 15.88 27.10 7.55
N PRO A 479 16.37 26.96 6.33
CA PRO A 479 15.97 27.68 5.11
C PRO A 479 14.79 27.02 4.40
N ILE A 480 13.63 27.68 4.34
CA ILE A 480 12.37 27.11 3.80
C ILE A 480 12.49 26.80 2.30
N ALA A 481 13.01 27.76 1.52
CA ALA A 481 13.06 27.61 0.06
C ALA A 481 13.94 26.44 -0.40
N GLU A 482 15.07 26.20 0.25
CA GLU A 482 15.97 25.11 -0.06
C GLU A 482 15.35 23.76 0.30
N ARG A 483 14.71 23.66 1.46
CA ARG A 483 14.01 22.44 1.91
C ARG A 483 12.81 22.11 1.04
N GLN A 484 12.07 23.14 0.63
CA GLN A 484 10.96 22.97 -0.32
C GLN A 484 11.47 22.45 -1.66
N ALA A 485 12.58 23.00 -2.17
CA ALA A 485 13.18 22.56 -3.43
C ALA A 485 13.62 21.08 -3.36
N LEU A 486 14.24 20.65 -2.27
CA LEU A 486 14.64 19.25 -2.05
C LEU A 486 13.42 18.31 -2.01
N ARG A 487 12.35 18.71 -1.32
CA ARG A 487 11.10 17.94 -1.25
C ARG A 487 10.43 17.81 -2.60
N ASP A 488 10.36 18.91 -3.36
CA ASP A 488 9.72 18.94 -4.68
C ASP A 488 10.53 18.16 -5.73
N GLU A 489 11.85 18.16 -5.61
CA GLU A 489 12.76 17.42 -6.48
C GLU A 489 12.65 15.91 -6.27
N TYR A 490 12.31 15.44 -5.07
CA TYR A 490 12.30 14.01 -4.73
C TYR A 490 11.44 13.19 -5.70
N GLY A 491 10.18 13.55 -5.85
CA GLY A 491 9.25 12.81 -6.73
C GLY A 491 9.63 12.83 -8.22
N ALA A 492 10.35 13.87 -8.67
CA ALA A 492 10.72 14.02 -10.07
C ALA A 492 12.07 13.38 -10.44
N ARG A 493 13.02 13.29 -9.49
CA ARG A 493 14.41 12.96 -9.76
C ARG A 493 15.03 11.88 -8.89
N ARG A 494 14.35 11.48 -7.80
CA ARG A 494 14.91 10.54 -6.82
C ARG A 494 14.05 9.32 -6.60
N TYR A 495 12.74 9.50 -6.46
CA TYR A 495 11.80 8.42 -6.21
C TYR A 495 11.91 7.32 -7.27
N HIS A 496 12.30 6.11 -6.86
CA HIS A 496 12.60 4.95 -7.71
C HIS A 496 13.70 5.21 -8.76
N GLN A 497 14.73 5.99 -8.36
CA GLN A 497 15.90 6.26 -9.19
C GLN A 497 17.17 6.06 -8.38
N ALA A 498 18.31 5.82 -9.05
CA ALA A 498 19.61 5.65 -8.38
C ALA A 498 19.96 6.87 -7.49
N ALA A 499 19.50 8.06 -7.87
CA ALA A 499 19.73 9.31 -7.12
C ALA A 499 19.00 9.37 -5.75
N ASP A 500 18.22 8.37 -5.33
CA ASP A 500 17.68 8.31 -3.95
C ASP A 500 18.76 7.84 -2.96
N GLU A 501 19.77 8.67 -2.79
CA GLU A 501 20.90 8.48 -1.89
C GLU A 501 20.78 9.33 -0.62
N TRP A 502 21.48 8.91 0.46
CA TRP A 502 21.65 9.75 1.63
C TRP A 502 22.48 10.99 1.31
N MET A 503 22.05 12.15 1.83
CA MET A 503 22.74 13.42 1.66
C MET A 503 22.91 14.14 3.00
N PRO A 504 24.02 14.90 3.16
CA PRO A 504 24.23 15.70 4.38
C PRO A 504 23.16 16.78 4.64
N GLU A 505 22.43 17.18 3.59
CA GLU A 505 21.34 18.17 3.65
C GLU A 505 20.04 17.61 4.22
N MET A 506 19.91 16.31 4.36
CA MET A 506 18.75 15.67 4.98
C MET A 506 18.63 16.06 6.45
N ASP A 507 17.43 16.47 6.85
CA ASP A 507 17.12 16.91 8.21
C ASP A 507 16.04 16.03 8.82
N PHE A 508 16.46 15.12 9.68
CA PHE A 508 15.60 14.10 10.29
C PHE A 508 14.81 14.59 11.51
N ARG A 509 14.90 15.87 11.89
CA ARG A 509 14.14 16.40 13.04
C ARG A 509 12.63 16.27 12.85
N GLY A 510 12.15 16.40 11.60
CA GLY A 510 10.74 16.17 11.27
C GLY A 510 10.34 14.71 11.42
N ALA A 511 11.14 13.78 10.92
CA ALA A 511 10.92 12.35 11.12
C ALA A 511 10.90 11.97 12.61
N ALA A 512 11.80 12.54 13.41
CA ALA A 512 11.82 12.29 14.85
C ALA A 512 10.51 12.73 15.52
N GLU A 513 9.97 13.91 15.20
CA GLU A 513 8.66 14.37 15.70
C GLU A 513 7.52 13.44 15.26
N ASP A 514 7.52 12.95 14.02
CA ASP A 514 6.53 11.99 13.52
C ASP A 514 6.56 10.68 14.32
N LEU A 515 7.76 10.15 14.57
CA LEU A 515 7.97 8.91 15.32
C LEU A 515 7.58 9.06 16.80
N GLU A 516 7.80 10.22 17.41
CA GLU A 516 7.32 10.50 18.77
C GLU A 516 5.80 10.41 18.87
N VAL A 517 5.05 10.91 17.87
CA VAL A 517 3.59 10.77 17.81
C VAL A 517 3.19 9.31 17.69
N VAL A 518 3.80 8.59 16.75
CA VAL A 518 3.51 7.17 16.50
C VAL A 518 3.81 6.32 17.73
N TYR A 519 4.96 6.54 18.39
CA TYR A 519 5.33 5.87 19.62
C TYR A 519 4.35 6.17 20.77
N ALA A 520 3.99 7.44 20.96
CA ALA A 520 3.11 7.83 22.07
C ALA A 520 1.71 7.21 21.92
N VAL A 521 1.14 7.20 20.71
CA VAL A 521 -0.14 6.53 20.46
C VAL A 521 -0.03 5.02 20.65
N GLY A 522 1.02 4.39 20.12
CA GLY A 522 1.25 2.96 20.28
C GLY A 522 1.45 2.55 21.73
N LEU A 523 2.24 3.32 22.51
CA LEU A 523 2.46 3.07 23.93
C LEU A 523 1.16 3.20 24.74
N ALA A 524 0.35 4.21 24.45
CA ALA A 524 -0.96 4.38 25.10
C ALA A 524 -1.88 3.18 24.82
N LEU A 525 -1.92 2.68 23.58
CA LEU A 525 -2.67 1.49 23.20
C LEU A 525 -2.09 0.22 23.86
N ALA A 526 -0.77 0.11 23.93
CA ALA A 526 -0.10 -1.03 24.52
C ALA A 526 -0.35 -1.17 26.04
N ASN A 527 -0.67 -0.06 26.72
CA ASN A 527 -0.96 -0.02 28.16
C ASN A 527 -2.44 0.28 28.47
N SER A 528 -3.35 0.00 27.56
CA SER A 528 -4.79 0.16 27.74
C SER A 528 -5.55 -1.09 27.34
N ARG A 529 -6.86 -1.12 27.61
CA ARG A 529 -7.77 -2.15 27.10
C ARG A 529 -8.55 -1.68 25.86
N ASP A 530 -8.17 -0.55 25.28
CA ASP A 530 -8.83 0.00 24.10
C ASP A 530 -8.54 -0.83 22.85
N TRP A 531 -9.53 -0.92 21.99
CA TRP A 531 -9.46 -1.56 20.68
C TRP A 531 -9.91 -0.55 19.64
N PRO A 532 -8.98 0.06 18.91
CA PRO A 532 -9.35 0.88 17.76
C PRO A 532 -10.17 0.10 16.75
N GLY A 533 -11.07 0.82 16.07
CA GLY A 533 -11.96 0.26 15.06
C GLY A 533 -11.94 1.07 13.78
N TRP A 534 -12.67 0.58 12.80
CA TRP A 534 -12.95 1.30 11.56
C TRP A 534 -14.17 2.19 11.74
N LYS A 535 -14.20 3.31 11.05
CA LYS A 535 -15.35 4.24 11.05
C LYS A 535 -16.46 3.71 10.13
N ASP A 536 -17.67 4.19 10.33
CA ASP A 536 -18.83 3.82 9.52
C ASP A 536 -18.56 4.08 8.03
N GLY A 537 -18.88 3.10 7.19
CA GLY A 537 -18.66 3.16 5.75
C GLY A 537 -17.27 2.72 5.28
N SER A 538 -16.36 2.34 6.20
CA SER A 538 -15.10 1.70 5.82
C SER A 538 -15.35 0.28 5.32
N GLU A 539 -14.78 -0.08 4.17
CA GLU A 539 -14.82 -1.43 3.58
C GLU A 539 -14.15 -2.50 4.45
N PHE A 540 -13.30 -2.10 5.40
CA PHE A 540 -12.56 -3.02 6.29
C PHE A 540 -13.28 -3.30 7.61
N GLY A 541 -14.31 -2.50 7.94
CA GLY A 541 -15.09 -2.65 9.18
C GLY A 541 -15.73 -4.02 9.33
N PRO A 542 -16.47 -4.54 8.34
CA PRO A 542 -17.11 -5.86 8.41
C PRO A 542 -16.14 -7.00 8.74
N VAL A 543 -14.96 -7.03 8.12
CA VAL A 543 -13.93 -8.04 8.38
C VAL A 543 -13.42 -7.97 9.84
N ARG A 544 -13.27 -6.76 10.39
CA ARG A 544 -12.89 -6.55 11.80
C ARG A 544 -13.94 -7.09 12.75
N GLU A 545 -15.22 -6.90 12.45
CA GLU A 545 -16.34 -7.36 13.28
C GLU A 545 -16.49 -8.88 13.30
N GLU A 546 -16.18 -9.58 12.22
CA GLU A 546 -16.18 -11.06 12.18
C GLU A 546 -15.31 -11.69 13.27
N SER A 547 -14.22 -11.02 13.65
CA SER A 547 -13.28 -11.47 14.67
C SER A 547 -13.50 -10.84 16.05
N ALA A 548 -14.59 -10.09 16.28
CA ALA A 548 -14.85 -9.35 17.53
C ALA A 548 -14.81 -10.22 18.79
N ALA A 549 -15.19 -11.50 18.68
CA ALA A 549 -15.19 -12.44 19.81
C ALA A 549 -13.78 -12.74 20.38
N ALA A 550 -12.72 -12.56 19.59
CA ALA A 550 -11.33 -12.75 20.03
C ALA A 550 -10.80 -11.57 20.86
N ARG A 551 -11.49 -10.43 20.83
CA ARG A 551 -11.11 -9.17 21.52
C ARG A 551 -12.03 -8.94 22.71
N ARG A 552 -11.81 -9.64 23.83
CA ARG A 552 -12.62 -9.51 25.05
C ARG A 552 -11.79 -9.07 26.25
#